data_3530afbd6dc6c75f6ac17ee802a35e3b
#
_entry.id   3530afbd6dc6c75f6ac17ee802a35e3b
#
_cell.length_a   1.000
_cell.length_b   1.000
_cell.length_c   1.000
_cell.angle_alpha   90.00
_cell.angle_beta   90.00
_cell.angle_gamma   90.00
#
_symmetry.space_group_name_H-M   'P 1'
#
loop_
_entity.id
_entity.type
_entity.pdbx_description
1 polymer ?
#
loop_
_entity_poly.entity_id
_entity_poly.type
_entity_poly.pdbx_seq_one_letter_code
_entity_poly.pdbx_strand_id
1 'polypeptide(L)'
;MRVRRLAVALLLCAPIAACGGDDGGSNGVIEGQDVVVDMFDNRFEYTEIRIPVGGSVTWVGAGRNPHNAVDAAGAWSTEDVFGSLEQLDGDEAVLTYTQSGEYVFFCTFHGNAAGAGMAGTLIVGGDS
;
A
#
# COMPACT_ATOMS: atom_id res chain seq x y z
N MET A 1 -59.96 12.31 -18.30
CA MET A 1 -59.09 11.78 -17.28
C MET A 1 -57.65 11.97 -17.68
N ARG A 2 -57.00 12.76 -16.97
CA ARG A 2 -55.63 13.10 -17.34
C ARG A 2 -54.63 12.37 -16.48
N VAL A 3 -53.89 11.54 -17.09
CA VAL A 3 -52.80 10.88 -16.41
C VAL A 3 -51.61 11.83 -16.40
N ARG A 4 -51.35 12.31 -15.25
CA ARG A 4 -50.13 13.08 -15.10
C ARG A 4 -48.98 12.11 -14.98
N ARG A 5 -48.21 12.12 -15.99
CA ARG A 5 -46.92 11.43 -15.89
C ARG A 5 -45.97 12.31 -15.13
N LEU A 6 -45.70 11.90 -13.96
CA LEU A 6 -44.60 12.44 -13.25
C LEU A 6 -43.33 11.94 -13.91
N ALA A 7 -42.66 12.82 -14.54
CA ALA A 7 -41.34 12.52 -14.98
C ALA A 7 -40.47 12.55 -13.73
N VAL A 8 -40.08 11.40 -13.29
CA VAL A 8 -39.08 11.33 -12.28
C VAL A 8 -37.76 11.64 -12.96
N ALA A 9 -37.32 12.81 -12.74
CA ALA A 9 -35.98 13.12 -13.15
C ALA A 9 -35.04 12.34 -12.25
N LEU A 10 -34.48 11.33 -12.79
CA LEU A 10 -33.46 10.62 -12.10
C LEU A 10 -32.22 11.47 -12.13
N LEU A 11 -31.97 12.10 -11.03
CA LEU A 11 -30.73 12.81 -10.88
C LEU A 11 -29.64 11.79 -10.69
N LEU A 12 -28.95 11.51 -11.72
CA LEU A 12 -27.78 10.69 -11.62
C LEU A 12 -26.67 11.53 -11.04
N CYS A 13 -26.52 11.42 -9.78
CA CYS A 13 -25.34 11.95 -9.18
C CYS A 13 -24.20 11.00 -9.47
N ALA A 14 -23.43 11.31 -10.43
CA ALA A 14 -22.22 10.60 -10.64
C ALA A 14 -21.28 10.93 -9.49
N PRO A 15 -20.82 9.96 -8.78
CA PRO A 15 -19.78 10.24 -7.81
C PRO A 15 -18.57 10.66 -8.58
N ILE A 16 -18.16 11.80 -8.32
CA ILE A 16 -16.92 12.23 -8.81
C ILE A 16 -15.88 11.61 -7.96
N ALA A 17 -15.31 10.63 -8.48
CA ALA A 17 -14.08 10.24 -7.92
C ALA A 17 -13.11 11.34 -8.21
N ALA A 18 -13.01 12.17 -7.35
CA ALA A 18 -11.95 13.07 -7.38
C ALA A 18 -10.72 12.35 -6.90
N CYS A 19 -10.22 11.61 -7.71
CA CYS A 19 -8.90 11.29 -7.47
C CYS A 19 -8.16 12.47 -7.88
N GLY A 20 -7.89 13.22 -7.06
CA GLY A 20 -6.90 14.09 -7.33
C GLY A 20 -5.69 13.30 -7.57
N GLY A 21 -5.32 13.15 -8.51
CA GLY A 21 -4.17 12.54 -8.75
C GLY A 21 -3.05 13.07 -8.00
N ASP A 22 -2.85 12.96 -7.26
CA ASP A 22 -1.94 13.34 -6.75
C ASP A 22 -0.94 12.79 -6.53
N ASP A 23 -0.48 12.81 -6.64
CA ASP A 23 0.51 12.55 -6.69
C ASP A 23 1.42 12.62 -5.93
N GLY A 24 2.09 12.69 -5.86
CA GLY A 24 3.21 12.82 -5.15
C GLY A 24 3.02 12.75 -3.76
N GLY A 25 2.02 12.58 -3.45
CA GLY A 25 1.83 12.73 -2.25
C GLY A 25 2.19 11.90 -1.32
N SER A 26 2.28 11.11 -1.43
CA SER A 26 2.78 10.51 -0.50
C SER A 26 2.03 10.11 0.57
N ASN A 27 1.02 10.33 0.87
CA ASN A 27 0.31 9.89 2.01
C ASN A 27 -0.72 8.90 1.63
N GLY A 28 -0.46 8.11 0.67
CA GLY A 28 -1.40 7.13 0.23
C GLY A 28 -1.68 6.09 1.28
N VAL A 29 -2.94 5.75 1.41
CA VAL A 29 -3.41 4.67 2.26
C VAL A 29 -4.02 3.61 1.35
N ILE A 30 -3.67 2.36 1.56
CA ILE A 30 -4.34 1.26 0.89
C ILE A 30 -4.88 0.28 1.91
N GLU A 31 -6.06 -0.27 1.62
CA GLU A 31 -6.70 -1.24 2.48
C GLU A 31 -7.27 -2.36 1.62
N GLY A 32 -7.09 -3.59 2.03
CA GLY A 32 -7.61 -4.75 1.30
C GLY A 32 -7.05 -6.03 1.85
N GLN A 33 -7.55 -7.16 1.34
CA GLN A 33 -7.09 -8.49 1.74
C GLN A 33 -5.70 -8.77 1.19
N ASP A 34 -5.51 -8.50 -0.09
CA ASP A 34 -4.26 -8.72 -0.78
C ASP A 34 -3.96 -7.46 -1.57
N VAL A 35 -2.95 -6.75 -1.17
CA VAL A 35 -2.63 -5.47 -1.77
C VAL A 35 -1.28 -5.51 -2.46
N VAL A 36 -1.12 -4.65 -3.44
CA VAL A 36 0.13 -4.51 -4.18
C VAL A 36 0.68 -3.12 -3.88
N VAL A 37 1.95 -3.07 -3.52
CA VAL A 37 2.62 -1.82 -3.20
C VAL A 37 3.87 -1.69 -4.04
N ASP A 38 3.92 -0.65 -4.86
CA ASP A 38 5.09 -0.35 -5.64
C ASP A 38 6.12 0.38 -4.77
N MET A 39 7.35 -0.01 -4.95
CA MET A 39 8.49 0.63 -4.28
C MET A 39 9.20 1.49 -5.32
N PHE A 40 8.86 2.78 -5.31
CA PHE A 40 9.46 3.74 -6.22
C PHE A 40 10.80 4.22 -5.66
N ASP A 41 11.54 4.93 -6.49
CA ASP A 41 12.76 5.53 -6.01
C ASP A 41 12.42 6.54 -4.91
N ASN A 42 12.98 6.32 -3.74
CA ASN A 42 12.84 7.17 -2.57
C ASN A 42 11.47 7.19 -1.87
N ARG A 43 10.50 6.38 -2.30
CA ARG A 43 9.23 6.30 -1.58
C ARG A 43 8.46 5.03 -1.90
N PHE A 44 7.63 4.61 -0.96
CA PHE A 44 6.63 3.57 -1.23
C PHE A 44 5.39 4.23 -1.81
N GLU A 45 4.68 3.50 -2.65
CA GLU A 45 3.42 3.97 -3.23
C GLU A 45 2.42 4.34 -2.14
N TYR A 46 2.37 3.53 -1.09
CA TYR A 46 1.51 3.78 0.06
C TYR A 46 2.35 3.82 1.33
N THR A 47 2.08 4.80 2.17
CA THR A 47 2.78 4.94 3.45
C THR A 47 1.95 4.39 4.61
N GLU A 48 0.71 4.03 4.36
CA GLU A 48 -0.10 3.31 5.32
C GLU A 48 -0.82 2.17 4.60
N ILE A 49 -0.60 0.96 5.08
CA ILE A 49 -1.16 -0.26 4.49
C ILE A 49 -1.99 -0.95 5.56
N ARG A 50 -3.24 -1.28 5.24
CA ARG A 50 -4.14 -1.97 6.17
C ARG A 50 -4.64 -3.25 5.56
N ILE A 51 -4.33 -4.37 6.20
CA ILE A 51 -4.77 -5.69 5.78
C ILE A 51 -5.28 -6.48 6.97
N PRO A 52 -6.19 -7.43 6.76
CA PRO A 52 -6.59 -8.32 7.85
C PRO A 52 -5.50 -9.34 8.15
N VAL A 53 -5.61 -10.00 9.28
CA VAL A 53 -4.75 -11.15 9.58
C VAL A 53 -4.95 -12.20 8.49
N GLY A 54 -3.87 -12.72 7.96
CA GLY A 54 -3.90 -13.64 6.83
C GLY A 54 -3.85 -12.95 5.47
N GLY A 55 -3.91 -11.63 5.45
CA GLY A 55 -3.76 -10.87 4.23
C GLY A 55 -2.32 -10.83 3.73
N SER A 56 -2.14 -10.35 2.53
CA SER A 56 -0.82 -10.29 1.91
C SER A 56 -0.51 -8.92 1.34
N VAL A 57 0.78 -8.64 1.27
CA VAL A 57 1.30 -7.49 0.51
C VAL A 57 2.27 -8.03 -0.53
N THR A 58 2.06 -7.61 -1.76
CA THR A 58 3.02 -7.85 -2.84
C THR A 58 3.86 -6.60 -2.99
N TRP A 59 5.13 -6.73 -2.66
CA TRP A 59 6.09 -5.63 -2.76
C TRP A 59 6.78 -5.69 -4.11
N VAL A 60 6.61 -4.64 -4.91
CA VAL A 60 7.09 -4.62 -6.29
C VAL A 60 8.16 -3.55 -6.46
N GLY A 61 9.30 -3.93 -6.97
CA GLY A 61 10.31 -2.97 -7.37
C GLY A 61 9.81 -2.15 -8.55
N ALA A 62 9.85 -0.84 -8.43
CA ALA A 62 9.28 0.03 -9.45
C ALA A 62 10.12 1.30 -9.62
N GLY A 63 11.40 1.12 -9.85
CA GLY A 63 12.29 2.25 -10.00
C GLY A 63 13.64 1.85 -10.57
N ARG A 64 14.54 2.80 -10.63
CA ARG A 64 15.86 2.57 -11.18
C ARG A 64 16.82 1.96 -10.18
N ASN A 65 16.54 2.20 -8.90
CA ASN A 65 17.40 1.74 -7.81
C ASN A 65 16.81 0.48 -7.20
N PRO A 66 17.63 -0.34 -6.55
CA PRO A 66 17.10 -1.47 -5.80
C PRO A 66 16.34 -1.00 -4.58
N HIS A 67 15.30 -1.73 -4.25
CA HIS A 67 14.44 -1.43 -3.10
C HIS A 67 14.12 -2.69 -2.32
N ASN A 68 13.65 -2.51 -1.10
CA ASN A 68 13.13 -3.59 -0.27
C ASN A 68 12.16 -3.00 0.75
N ALA A 69 11.48 -3.86 1.49
CA ALA A 69 10.68 -3.46 2.62
C ALA A 69 11.04 -4.35 3.80
N VAL A 70 11.41 -3.73 4.90
CA VAL A 70 11.90 -4.42 6.08
C VAL A 70 11.21 -3.85 7.30
N ASP A 71 10.73 -4.73 8.19
CA ASP A 71 10.16 -4.29 9.45
C ASP A 71 11.22 -3.70 10.35
N ALA A 72 10.94 -2.54 10.91
CA ALA A 72 11.89 -1.83 11.76
C ALA A 72 12.30 -2.63 13.00
N ALA A 73 11.43 -3.48 13.50
CA ALA A 73 11.72 -4.36 14.63
C ALA A 73 12.24 -5.73 14.23
N GLY A 74 12.38 -5.98 12.93
CA GLY A 74 12.97 -7.21 12.45
C GLY A 74 12.05 -8.40 12.35
N ALA A 75 10.73 -8.19 12.41
CA ALA A 75 9.80 -9.31 12.36
C ALA A 75 9.68 -9.94 10.97
N TRP A 76 9.90 -9.17 9.92
CA TRP A 76 9.79 -9.64 8.55
C TRP A 76 10.62 -8.77 7.60
N SER A 77 10.89 -9.31 6.43
CA SER A 77 11.64 -8.62 5.38
C SER A 77 11.24 -9.22 4.04
N THR A 78 11.25 -8.41 3.00
CA THR A 78 11.06 -8.91 1.65
C THR A 78 12.14 -9.92 1.28
N GLU A 79 13.31 -9.83 1.89
CA GLU A 79 14.37 -10.80 1.68
C GLU A 79 13.93 -12.22 2.04
N ASP A 80 13.06 -12.36 3.04
CA ASP A 80 12.62 -13.68 3.51
C ASP A 80 11.98 -14.52 2.42
N VAL A 81 11.36 -13.88 1.44
CA VAL A 81 10.69 -14.59 0.34
C VAL A 81 11.39 -14.36 -1.00
N PHE A 82 11.97 -13.21 -1.21
CA PHE A 82 12.64 -12.89 -2.46
C PHE A 82 14.06 -13.47 -2.52
N GLY A 83 14.69 -13.60 -1.39
CA GLY A 83 16.04 -14.14 -1.31
C GLY A 83 17.15 -13.12 -1.47
N SER A 84 16.81 -11.85 -1.60
CA SER A 84 17.75 -10.76 -1.70
C SER A 84 17.14 -9.49 -1.15
N LEU A 85 17.96 -8.60 -0.63
CA LEU A 85 17.53 -7.28 -0.25
C LEU A 85 17.41 -6.34 -1.45
N GLU A 86 17.82 -6.79 -2.63
CA GLU A 86 17.80 -5.95 -3.80
C GLU A 86 16.75 -6.41 -4.78
N GLN A 87 15.57 -5.83 -4.69
CA GLN A 87 14.55 -6.01 -5.70
C GLN A 87 14.69 -4.92 -6.74
N LEU A 88 14.85 -5.32 -7.98
CA LEU A 88 14.97 -4.41 -9.11
C LEU A 88 13.60 -4.16 -9.71
N ASP A 89 13.56 -3.30 -10.72
CA ASP A 89 12.31 -2.96 -11.38
C ASP A 89 11.61 -4.22 -11.91
N GLY A 90 10.36 -4.40 -11.50
CA GLY A 90 9.56 -5.56 -11.88
C GLY A 90 9.66 -6.75 -10.93
N ASP A 91 10.62 -6.77 -10.03
CA ASP A 91 10.74 -7.87 -9.08
C ASP A 91 9.64 -7.80 -8.03
N GLU A 92 9.12 -8.95 -7.63
CA GLU A 92 8.01 -9.03 -6.70
C GLU A 92 8.34 -9.94 -5.52
N ALA A 93 7.90 -9.53 -4.34
CA ALA A 93 7.98 -10.33 -3.13
C ALA A 93 6.61 -10.32 -2.47
N VAL A 94 6.01 -11.49 -2.30
CA VAL A 94 4.70 -11.61 -1.66
C VAL A 94 4.89 -12.11 -0.24
N LEU A 95 4.46 -11.31 0.72
CA LEU A 95 4.48 -11.68 2.13
C LEU A 95 3.06 -11.79 2.67
N THR A 96 2.78 -12.87 3.36
CA THR A 96 1.51 -13.07 4.07
C THR A 96 1.74 -12.78 5.55
N TYR A 97 0.83 -12.02 6.14
CA TYR A 97 0.99 -11.55 7.51
C TYR A 97 -0.05 -12.21 8.40
N THR A 98 0.40 -13.03 9.33
CA THR A 98 -0.49 -13.82 10.18
C THR A 98 -0.58 -13.32 11.62
N GLN A 99 0.20 -12.33 11.97
CA GLN A 99 0.16 -11.76 13.31
C GLN A 99 -0.34 -10.33 13.27
N SER A 100 -1.37 -10.05 14.03
CA SER A 100 -1.89 -8.70 14.14
C SER A 100 -0.86 -7.79 14.78
N GLY A 101 -0.88 -6.54 14.40
CA GLY A 101 0.03 -5.55 14.93
C GLY A 101 0.21 -4.38 14.01
N GLU A 102 1.00 -3.44 14.48
CA GLU A 102 1.35 -2.27 13.72
C GLU A 102 2.86 -2.30 13.51
N TYR A 103 3.28 -2.26 12.27
CA TYR A 103 4.68 -2.44 11.89
C TYR A 103 5.17 -1.23 11.12
N VAL A 104 6.23 -0.61 11.59
CA VAL A 104 6.93 0.40 10.80
C VAL A 104 7.85 -0.34 9.84
N PHE A 105 7.77 -0.03 8.57
CA PHE A 105 8.64 -0.63 7.57
C PHE A 105 9.45 0.46 6.85
N PHE A 106 10.56 0.06 6.29
CA PHE A 106 11.43 0.99 5.57
C PHE A 106 12.24 0.26 4.51
N CYS A 107 12.76 1.02 3.56
CA CYS A 107 13.71 0.53 2.58
C CYS A 107 15.12 0.77 3.13
N THR A 108 15.93 -0.27 3.18
CA THR A 108 17.27 -0.14 3.78
C THR A 108 18.21 0.76 2.99
N PHE A 109 17.90 1.02 1.73
CA PHE A 109 18.75 1.88 0.90
C PHE A 109 18.40 3.36 1.01
N HIS A 110 17.14 3.68 1.36
CA HIS A 110 16.66 5.06 1.29
C HIS A 110 15.91 5.53 2.54
N GLY A 111 15.80 4.69 3.56
CA GLY A 111 15.12 5.02 4.80
C GLY A 111 15.80 4.39 5.99
N ASN A 112 15.20 4.51 7.15
CA ASN A 112 15.74 3.91 8.37
C ASN A 112 14.65 3.42 9.31
N ALA A 113 15.07 2.67 10.32
CA ALA A 113 14.16 2.04 11.27
C ALA A 113 13.41 3.04 12.15
N ALA A 114 13.82 4.29 12.16
CA ALA A 114 13.10 5.33 12.90
C ALA A 114 11.91 5.87 12.10
N GLY A 115 11.69 5.37 10.89
CA GLY A 115 10.57 5.79 10.07
C GLY A 115 10.87 7.01 9.22
N ALA A 116 12.13 7.37 9.07
CA ALA A 116 12.51 8.49 8.23
C ALA A 116 12.86 8.03 6.82
N GLY A 117 12.70 8.92 5.86
CA GLY A 117 12.99 8.64 4.46
C GLY A 117 11.93 7.73 3.84
N MET A 118 12.37 6.73 3.09
CA MET A 118 11.49 5.79 2.45
C MET A 118 10.97 4.78 3.48
N ALA A 119 9.81 5.08 4.05
CA ALA A 119 9.24 4.32 5.16
C ALA A 119 7.72 4.44 5.17
N GLY A 120 7.07 3.60 5.94
CA GLY A 120 5.63 3.60 6.11
C GLY A 120 5.19 2.73 7.29
N THR A 121 3.89 2.52 7.40
CA THR A 121 3.30 1.71 8.46
C THR A 121 2.37 0.67 7.87
N LEU A 122 2.54 -0.57 8.32
CA LEU A 122 1.66 -1.69 7.98
C LEU A 122 0.83 -2.04 9.20
N ILE A 123 -0.49 -2.03 9.06
CA ILE A 123 -1.42 -2.40 10.12
C ILE A 123 -2.08 -3.71 9.72
N VAL A 124 -1.85 -4.75 10.51
CA VAL A 124 -2.40 -6.08 10.27
C VAL A 124 -3.48 -6.37 11.30
N GLY A 125 -4.70 -6.64 10.82
CA GLY A 125 -5.79 -6.99 11.71
C GLY A 125 -6.27 -5.86 12.59
N GLY A 126 -5.95 -4.63 12.26
CA GLY A 126 -6.43 -3.52 13.03
C GLY A 126 -7.92 -3.40 12.90
N ASP A 127 -8.55 -2.93 13.94
CA ASP A 127 -9.91 -2.68 13.85
C ASP A 127 -10.19 -1.58 13.03
N SER A 128 -11.02 -1.70 12.19
CA SER A 128 -11.46 -0.54 11.47
C SER A 128 -12.27 0.38 12.33
#